data_fbec55a5b099e19c368365eead8419bc
#
_entry.id   fbec55a5b099e19c368365eead8419bc
#
_cell.length_a   1.000
_cell.length_b   1.000
_cell.length_c   1.000
_cell.angle_alpha   90.00
_cell.angle_beta   90.00
_cell.angle_gamma   90.00
#
_symmetry.space_group_name_H-M   'P 1'
#
loop_
_entity.id
_entity.type
_entity.pdbx_description
1 polymer ?
#
loop_
_entity_poly.entity_id
_entity_poly.type
_entity_poly.pdbx_seq_one_letter_code
_entity_poly.pdbx_strand_id
1 'polypeptide(L)'
;MEKSVFITGATVNTGLGIAEKFAKEGYNLFLGSRNAENAEKTAKELSEKYGVYAKGYGMKIFDEENTKEIFTDIKNSGYSVDTLVLNAANLGIRQQFFDVSIDDFMNVINTNIGWNFMLSREAAIQMKENGGGSIVFVNSNTAYRAIPDRIAYSASKSGALGMMRALALDLGKYNIRVNAVL
;
A
#
# COMPACT_ATOMS: atom_id res chain seq x y z
N MET A 1 11.63 8.73 -17.77
CA MET A 1 11.91 8.67 -16.31
C MET A 1 12.05 7.21 -15.91
N GLU A 2 12.94 6.91 -15.00
CA GLU A 2 13.06 5.58 -14.41
C GLU A 2 11.81 5.28 -13.59
N LYS A 3 11.25 4.09 -13.74
CA LYS A 3 10.01 3.70 -13.08
C LYS A 3 10.24 3.43 -11.59
N SER A 4 9.32 3.88 -10.76
CA SER A 4 9.41 3.74 -9.31
C SER A 4 8.13 3.10 -8.73
N VAL A 5 8.30 2.28 -7.72
CA VAL A 5 7.19 1.66 -7.01
C VAL A 5 7.27 1.93 -5.50
N PHE A 6 6.14 2.30 -4.90
CA PHE A 6 5.99 2.34 -3.46
C PHE A 6 5.15 1.16 -2.99
N ILE A 7 5.68 0.37 -2.06
CA ILE A 7 5.07 -0.88 -1.58
C ILE A 7 4.90 -0.81 -0.06
N THR A 8 3.68 -0.96 0.43
CA THR A 8 3.43 -1.03 1.87
C THR A 8 3.56 -2.45 2.40
N GLY A 9 4.13 -2.62 3.61
CA GLY A 9 4.39 -3.94 4.18
C GLY A 9 5.40 -4.76 3.38
N ALA A 10 6.45 -4.13 2.89
CA ALA A 10 7.38 -4.67 1.89
C ALA A 10 8.51 -5.56 2.45
N THR A 11 8.58 -5.74 3.77
CA THR A 11 9.78 -6.36 4.41
C THR A 11 9.66 -7.85 4.68
N VAL A 12 8.49 -8.43 4.48
CA VAL A 12 8.24 -9.87 4.75
C VAL A 12 7.21 -10.46 3.78
N ASN A 13 7.21 -11.77 3.65
CA ASN A 13 6.18 -12.56 2.95
C ASN A 13 5.84 -11.99 1.54
N THR A 14 4.55 -11.82 1.26
CA THR A 14 4.03 -11.34 -0.05
C THR A 14 4.64 -10.00 -0.45
N GLY A 15 4.74 -9.05 0.50
CA GLY A 15 5.28 -7.72 0.22
C GLY A 15 6.75 -7.76 -0.21
N LEU A 16 7.56 -8.59 0.43
CA LEU A 16 8.97 -8.78 0.05
C LEU A 16 9.07 -9.42 -1.35
N GLY A 17 8.26 -10.47 -1.63
CA GLY A 17 8.24 -11.10 -2.95
C GLY A 17 7.83 -10.13 -4.06
N ILE A 18 6.87 -9.23 -3.78
CA ILE A 18 6.49 -8.16 -4.70
C ILE A 18 7.66 -7.19 -4.93
N ALA A 19 8.33 -6.74 -3.85
CA ALA A 19 9.47 -5.84 -3.93
C ALA A 19 10.62 -6.45 -4.76
N GLU A 20 10.95 -7.72 -4.52
CA GLU A 20 11.96 -8.44 -5.32
C GLU A 20 11.59 -8.52 -6.80
N LYS A 21 10.31 -8.76 -7.12
CA LYS A 21 9.86 -8.84 -8.51
C LYS A 21 10.01 -7.49 -9.20
N PHE A 22 9.62 -6.38 -8.57
CA PHE A 22 9.80 -5.05 -9.13
C PHE A 22 11.28 -4.68 -9.29
N ALA A 23 12.14 -5.04 -8.32
CA ALA A 23 13.58 -4.84 -8.42
C ALA A 23 14.19 -5.56 -9.63
N LYS A 24 13.79 -6.83 -9.87
CA LYS A 24 14.21 -7.61 -11.06
C LYS A 24 13.82 -6.97 -12.38
N GLU A 25 12.70 -6.24 -12.40
CA GLU A 25 12.22 -5.51 -13.59
C GLU A 25 12.84 -4.09 -13.70
N GLY A 26 13.82 -3.76 -12.85
CA GLY A 26 14.54 -2.49 -12.89
C GLY A 26 13.81 -1.29 -12.32
N TYR A 27 12.80 -1.50 -11.48
CA TYR A 27 12.12 -0.40 -10.79
C TYR A 27 12.93 0.09 -9.59
N ASN A 28 12.94 1.40 -9.38
CA ASN A 28 13.35 1.98 -8.12
C ASN A 28 12.31 1.68 -7.04
N LEU A 29 12.76 1.39 -5.82
CA LEU A 29 11.92 0.86 -4.75
C LEU A 29 11.79 1.85 -3.60
N PHE A 30 10.56 2.10 -3.18
CA PHE A 30 10.23 2.78 -1.93
C PHE A 30 9.46 1.80 -1.05
N LEU A 31 10.07 1.38 0.05
CA LEU A 31 9.60 0.23 0.84
C LEU A 31 9.07 0.69 2.19
N GLY A 32 7.76 0.59 2.39
CA GLY A 32 7.12 0.93 3.65
C GLY A 32 7.01 -0.23 4.63
N SER A 33 7.40 -0.01 5.88
CA SER A 33 7.20 -0.95 6.99
C SER A 33 6.90 -0.20 8.29
N ARG A 34 6.24 -0.85 9.27
CA ARG A 34 6.08 -0.29 10.62
C ARG A 34 7.42 -0.11 11.35
N ASN A 35 8.39 -0.96 11.05
CA ASN A 35 9.75 -0.85 11.57
C ASN A 35 10.65 -0.23 10.48
N ALA A 36 11.14 0.99 10.76
CA ALA A 36 11.98 1.75 9.84
C ALA A 36 13.31 1.04 9.53
N GLU A 37 13.94 0.44 10.54
CA GLU A 37 15.22 -0.26 10.39
C GLU A 37 15.07 -1.48 9.45
N ASN A 38 13.97 -2.24 9.60
CA ASN A 38 13.69 -3.35 8.71
C ASN A 38 13.42 -2.89 7.27
N ALA A 39 12.72 -1.75 7.09
CA ALA A 39 12.49 -1.18 5.77
C ALA A 39 13.81 -0.80 5.09
N GLU A 40 14.67 -0.08 5.80
CA GLU A 40 15.95 0.36 5.28
C GLU A 40 16.90 -0.81 5.00
N LYS A 41 16.97 -1.80 5.89
CA LYS A 41 17.74 -3.02 5.67
C LYS A 41 17.30 -3.75 4.40
N THR A 42 15.98 -3.95 4.24
CA THR A 42 15.43 -4.62 3.05
C THR A 42 15.72 -3.81 1.78
N ALA A 43 15.59 -2.48 1.84
CA ALA A 43 15.90 -1.61 0.72
C ALA A 43 17.36 -1.73 0.29
N LYS A 44 18.29 -1.70 1.24
CA LYS A 44 19.72 -1.87 0.98
C LYS A 44 20.02 -3.24 0.35
N GLU A 45 19.48 -4.32 0.90
CA GLU A 45 19.69 -5.69 0.37
C GLU A 45 19.19 -5.82 -1.07
N LEU A 46 18.01 -5.25 -1.39
CA LEU A 46 17.46 -5.30 -2.74
C LEU A 46 18.23 -4.38 -3.71
N SER A 47 18.66 -3.20 -3.26
CA SER A 47 19.51 -2.29 -4.04
C SER A 47 20.82 -2.95 -4.43
N GLU A 48 21.54 -3.55 -3.47
CA GLU A 48 22.81 -4.26 -3.71
C GLU A 48 22.63 -5.46 -4.65
N LYS A 49 21.53 -6.21 -4.49
CA LYS A 49 21.27 -7.44 -5.26
C LYS A 49 20.87 -7.17 -6.71
N TYR A 50 20.12 -6.10 -6.97
CA TYR A 50 19.51 -5.86 -8.28
C TYR A 50 20.01 -4.59 -8.99
N GLY A 51 20.85 -3.78 -8.33
CA GLY A 51 21.42 -2.57 -8.92
C GLY A 51 20.40 -1.44 -9.15
N VAL A 52 19.31 -1.40 -8.36
CA VAL A 52 18.27 -0.38 -8.42
C VAL A 52 18.37 0.57 -7.22
N TYR A 53 17.87 1.80 -7.35
CA TYR A 53 17.70 2.65 -6.18
C TYR A 53 16.62 2.07 -5.26
N ALA A 54 16.90 2.03 -3.96
CA ALA A 54 15.90 1.61 -2.99
C ALA A 54 16.04 2.40 -1.69
N LYS A 55 14.89 2.80 -1.10
CA LYS A 55 14.82 3.50 0.18
C LYS A 55 13.71 2.95 1.06
N GLY A 56 14.01 2.74 2.34
CA GLY A 56 13.06 2.26 3.34
C GLY A 56 12.39 3.40 4.09
N TYR A 57 11.14 3.20 4.53
CA TYR A 57 10.37 4.16 5.31
C TYR A 57 9.68 3.51 6.50
N GLY A 58 9.81 4.14 7.67
CA GLY A 58 8.98 3.86 8.83
C GLY A 58 7.59 4.45 8.66
N MET A 59 6.57 3.61 8.61
CA MET A 59 5.20 4.05 8.39
C MET A 59 4.38 4.04 9.67
N LYS A 60 3.78 5.17 10.01
CA LYS A 60 2.75 5.28 11.03
C LYS A 60 1.38 5.04 10.38
N ILE A 61 0.69 4.00 10.87
CA ILE A 61 -0.61 3.60 10.30
C ILE A 61 -1.64 4.69 10.57
N PHE A 62 -2.41 5.06 9.53
CA PHE A 62 -3.47 6.05 9.59
C PHE A 62 -3.02 7.44 10.07
N ASP A 63 -1.75 7.78 9.77
CA ASP A 63 -1.15 9.08 10.07
C ASP A 63 -0.98 9.86 8.75
N GLU A 64 -1.73 10.95 8.61
CA GLU A 64 -1.76 11.76 7.39
C GLU A 64 -0.47 12.54 7.20
N GLU A 65 0.10 13.06 8.30
CA GLU A 65 1.34 13.84 8.26
C GLU A 65 2.52 12.96 7.84
N ASN A 66 2.70 11.81 8.50
CA ASN A 66 3.72 10.85 8.11
C ASN A 66 3.56 10.37 6.67
N THR A 67 2.32 10.16 6.21
CA THR A 67 2.06 9.80 4.80
C THR A 67 2.54 10.90 3.86
N LYS A 68 2.20 12.16 4.10
CA LYS A 68 2.64 13.32 3.28
C LYS A 68 4.15 13.52 3.30
N GLU A 69 4.78 13.39 4.47
CA GLU A 69 6.24 13.49 4.62
C GLU A 69 6.97 12.49 3.72
N ILE A 70 6.52 11.23 3.72
CA ILE A 70 7.11 10.16 2.89
C ILE A 70 7.03 10.51 1.40
N PHE A 71 5.86 10.87 0.90
CA PHE A 71 5.70 11.23 -0.52
C PHE A 71 6.44 12.51 -0.90
N THR A 72 6.54 13.47 0.02
CA THR A 72 7.35 14.69 -0.16
C THR A 72 8.83 14.35 -0.25
N ASP A 73 9.33 13.46 0.60
CA ASP A 73 10.72 13.03 0.59
C ASP A 73 11.07 12.26 -0.69
N ILE A 74 10.17 11.40 -1.19
CA ILE A 74 10.35 10.74 -2.49
C ILE A 74 10.50 11.78 -3.61
N LYS A 75 9.62 12.79 -3.65
CA LYS A 75 9.67 13.85 -4.65
C LYS A 75 10.96 14.69 -4.54
N ASN A 76 11.37 15.04 -3.33
CA ASN A 76 12.61 15.80 -3.08
C ASN A 76 13.88 15.02 -3.43
N SER A 77 13.82 13.70 -3.42
CA SER A 77 14.91 12.81 -3.87
C SER A 77 15.02 12.71 -5.40
N GLY A 78 14.18 13.42 -6.14
CA GLY A 78 14.19 13.44 -7.61
C GLY A 78 13.38 12.30 -8.25
N TYR A 79 12.60 11.56 -7.46
CA TYR A 79 11.75 10.47 -7.92
C TYR A 79 10.26 10.82 -7.82
N SER A 80 9.45 9.96 -8.39
CA SER A 80 7.99 9.99 -8.25
C SER A 80 7.43 8.58 -8.19
N VAL A 81 6.28 8.42 -7.58
CA VAL A 81 5.62 7.11 -7.48
C VAL A 81 4.80 6.84 -8.74
N ASP A 82 5.29 5.96 -9.63
CA ASP A 82 4.56 5.51 -10.83
C ASP A 82 3.60 4.36 -10.49
N THR A 83 3.96 3.56 -9.49
CA THR A 83 3.17 2.43 -9.04
C THR A 83 3.05 2.44 -7.51
N LEU A 84 1.83 2.34 -7.00
CA LEU A 84 1.54 2.14 -5.59
C LEU A 84 0.99 0.74 -5.36
N VAL A 85 1.63 -0.03 -4.48
CA VAL A 85 1.15 -1.36 -4.06
C VAL A 85 0.71 -1.31 -2.60
N LEU A 86 -0.59 -1.38 -2.38
CA LEU A 86 -1.23 -1.39 -1.07
C LEU A 86 -1.32 -2.83 -0.55
N ASN A 87 -0.21 -3.31 0.01
CA ASN A 87 -0.09 -4.69 0.50
C ASN A 87 -0.27 -4.80 2.02
N ALA A 88 0.14 -3.79 2.79
CA ALA A 88 -0.05 -3.81 4.24
C ALA A 88 -1.52 -3.94 4.62
N ALA A 89 -1.81 -4.82 5.58
CA ALA A 89 -3.15 -5.01 6.09
C ALA A 89 -3.14 -5.39 7.57
N ASN A 90 -4.15 -4.95 8.29
CA ASN A 90 -4.50 -5.44 9.61
C ASN A 90 -5.52 -6.57 9.47
N LEU A 91 -5.16 -7.76 9.91
CA LEU A 91 -6.04 -8.94 9.86
C LEU A 91 -7.12 -8.91 10.96
N GLY A 92 -6.96 -8.03 11.93
CA GLY A 92 -7.79 -8.01 13.13
C GLY A 92 -7.60 -9.23 14.03
N ILE A 93 -8.31 -9.25 15.13
CA ILE A 93 -8.38 -10.38 16.05
C ILE A 93 -9.48 -11.32 15.57
N ARG A 94 -9.31 -12.62 15.74
CA ARG A 94 -10.35 -13.60 15.46
C ARG A 94 -11.24 -13.71 16.69
N GLN A 95 -12.47 -13.21 16.59
CA GLN A 95 -13.41 -13.10 17.70
C GLN A 95 -14.84 -13.38 17.23
N GLN A 96 -15.66 -13.93 18.13
CA GLN A 96 -17.11 -14.02 17.90
C GLN A 96 -17.72 -12.62 17.82
N PHE A 97 -18.80 -12.49 17.08
CA PHE A 97 -19.41 -11.17 16.79
C PHE A 97 -19.69 -10.32 18.04
N PHE A 98 -20.19 -10.94 19.11
CA PHE A 98 -20.57 -10.23 20.33
C PHE A 98 -19.36 -9.74 21.16
N ASP A 99 -18.17 -10.29 20.90
CA ASP A 99 -16.94 -9.94 21.61
C ASP A 99 -16.09 -8.88 20.87
N VAL A 100 -16.47 -8.53 19.63
CA VAL A 100 -15.74 -7.53 18.84
C VAL A 100 -16.02 -6.14 19.38
N SER A 101 -14.99 -5.48 19.91
CA SER A 101 -15.09 -4.08 20.34
C SER A 101 -15.17 -3.13 19.13
N ILE A 102 -15.77 -1.96 19.33
CA ILE A 102 -15.77 -0.90 18.30
C ILE A 102 -14.35 -0.48 17.94
N ASP A 103 -13.46 -0.41 18.94
CA ASP A 103 -12.07 -0.01 18.73
C ASP A 103 -11.32 -1.04 17.86
N ASP A 104 -11.47 -2.34 18.12
CA ASP A 104 -10.87 -3.40 17.29
C ASP A 104 -11.42 -3.35 15.87
N PHE A 105 -12.74 -3.17 15.71
CA PHE A 105 -13.37 -3.03 14.41
C PHE A 105 -12.81 -1.83 13.66
N MET A 106 -12.81 -0.65 14.27
CA MET A 106 -12.35 0.59 13.65
C MET A 106 -10.85 0.59 13.36
N ASN A 107 -10.03 -0.06 14.19
CA ASN A 107 -8.60 -0.21 13.93
C ASN A 107 -8.34 -0.96 12.61
N VAL A 108 -9.11 -2.01 12.32
CA VAL A 108 -9.02 -2.72 11.04
C VAL A 108 -9.50 -1.85 9.88
N ILE A 109 -10.63 -1.15 10.05
CA ILE A 109 -11.18 -0.24 9.02
C ILE A 109 -10.21 0.89 8.71
N ASN A 110 -9.69 1.55 9.74
CA ASN A 110 -8.74 2.65 9.59
C ASN A 110 -7.46 2.21 8.87
N THR A 111 -6.93 1.03 9.22
CA THR A 111 -5.74 0.48 8.55
C THR A 111 -6.02 0.11 7.10
N ASN A 112 -7.06 -0.68 6.85
CA ASN A 112 -7.25 -1.33 5.55
C ASN A 112 -8.01 -0.47 4.53
N ILE A 113 -8.73 0.55 4.98
CA ILE A 113 -9.50 1.46 4.12
C ILE A 113 -8.97 2.89 4.27
N GLY A 114 -9.05 3.48 5.45
CA GLY A 114 -8.73 4.89 5.66
C GLY A 114 -7.28 5.22 5.30
N TRP A 115 -6.33 4.41 5.77
CA TRP A 115 -4.92 4.62 5.43
C TRP A 115 -4.62 4.35 3.96
N ASN A 116 -5.22 3.32 3.36
CA ASN A 116 -5.09 3.06 1.92
C ASN A 116 -5.65 4.21 1.08
N PHE A 117 -6.72 4.89 1.54
CA PHE A 117 -7.21 6.12 0.92
C PHE A 117 -6.16 7.23 0.97
N MET A 118 -5.55 7.50 2.13
CA MET A 118 -4.50 8.52 2.28
C MET A 118 -3.33 8.26 1.34
N LEU A 119 -2.81 7.03 1.32
CA LEU A 119 -1.72 6.61 0.44
C LEU A 119 -2.07 6.76 -1.04
N SER A 120 -3.29 6.35 -1.40
CA SER A 120 -3.77 6.47 -2.79
C SER A 120 -3.89 7.93 -3.23
N ARG A 121 -4.31 8.83 -2.34
CA ARG A 121 -4.42 10.26 -2.61
C ARG A 121 -3.05 10.87 -2.89
N GLU A 122 -2.06 10.65 -2.03
CA GLU A 122 -0.71 11.21 -2.20
C GLU A 122 -0.03 10.64 -3.45
N ALA A 123 -0.16 9.35 -3.71
CA ALA A 123 0.35 8.76 -4.95
C ALA A 123 -0.33 9.32 -6.20
N ALA A 124 -1.67 9.47 -6.17
CA ALA A 124 -2.42 9.97 -7.30
C ALA A 124 -2.07 11.44 -7.65
N ILE A 125 -1.70 12.27 -6.65
CA ILE A 125 -1.20 13.63 -6.88
C ILE A 125 0.07 13.57 -7.73
N GLN A 126 1.06 12.78 -7.36
CA GLN A 126 2.31 12.64 -8.13
C GLN A 126 2.06 12.01 -9.50
N MET A 127 1.26 10.94 -9.56
CA MET A 127 0.90 10.28 -10.82
C MET A 127 0.22 11.23 -11.81
N LYS A 128 -0.70 12.10 -11.32
CA LYS A 128 -1.36 13.10 -12.16
C LYS A 128 -0.37 14.11 -12.73
N GLU A 129 0.59 14.58 -11.95
CA GLU A 129 1.65 15.50 -12.39
C GLU A 129 2.55 14.86 -13.45
N ASN A 130 2.76 13.54 -13.38
CA ASN A 130 3.66 12.79 -14.26
C ASN A 130 2.93 12.11 -15.45
N GLY A 131 1.65 12.39 -15.66
CA GLY A 131 0.89 11.91 -16.82
C GLY A 131 0.30 10.52 -16.69
N GLY A 132 0.28 9.94 -15.50
CA GLY A 132 -0.39 8.68 -15.22
C GLY A 132 0.31 7.78 -14.21
N GLY A 133 -0.27 6.62 -13.93
CA GLY A 133 0.28 5.67 -12.97
C GLY A 133 -0.58 4.43 -12.75
N SER A 134 -0.24 3.68 -11.71
CA SER A 134 -0.98 2.46 -11.35
C SER A 134 -1.08 2.28 -9.84
N ILE A 135 -2.29 2.04 -9.33
CA ILE A 135 -2.54 1.69 -7.93
C ILE A 135 -3.06 0.26 -7.87
N VAL A 136 -2.44 -0.57 -7.05
CA VAL A 136 -2.79 -1.99 -6.90
C VAL A 136 -3.10 -2.29 -5.44
N PHE A 137 -4.31 -2.75 -5.17
CA PHE A 137 -4.72 -3.27 -3.88
C PHE A 137 -4.41 -4.77 -3.78
N VAL A 138 -3.57 -5.17 -2.85
CA VAL A 138 -3.45 -6.58 -2.47
C VAL A 138 -4.61 -6.89 -1.53
N ASN A 139 -5.64 -7.49 -2.09
CA ASN A 139 -6.89 -7.75 -1.40
C ASN A 139 -6.95 -9.21 -0.90
N SER A 140 -8.11 -9.81 -0.84
CA SER A 140 -8.34 -11.16 -0.37
C SER A 140 -9.67 -11.69 -0.94
N ASN A 141 -9.75 -12.98 -1.19
CA ASN A 141 -11.02 -13.64 -1.50
C ASN A 141 -12.09 -13.46 -0.40
N THR A 142 -11.68 -13.13 0.82
CA THR A 142 -12.56 -12.75 1.93
C THR A 142 -13.47 -11.55 1.59
N ALA A 143 -13.09 -10.74 0.60
CA ALA A 143 -13.91 -9.65 0.09
C ALA A 143 -15.20 -10.13 -0.59
N TYR A 144 -15.23 -11.36 -1.09
CA TYR A 144 -16.38 -11.99 -1.72
C TYR A 144 -16.97 -13.12 -0.87
N ARG A 145 -16.13 -13.80 -0.13
CA ARG A 145 -16.53 -14.96 0.67
C ARG A 145 -16.05 -14.78 2.10
N ALA A 146 -16.91 -14.17 2.91
CA ALA A 146 -16.63 -13.93 4.32
C ALA A 146 -16.27 -15.23 5.06
N ILE A 147 -15.44 -15.11 6.07
CA ILE A 147 -15.05 -16.21 6.96
C ILE A 147 -15.54 -15.91 8.39
N PRO A 148 -15.94 -16.93 9.16
CA PRO A 148 -16.39 -16.75 10.54
C PRO A 148 -15.34 -16.04 11.40
N ASP A 149 -15.80 -15.30 12.38
CA ASP A 149 -14.98 -14.60 13.39
C ASP A 149 -14.00 -13.57 12.82
N ARG A 150 -14.27 -13.02 11.63
CA ARG A 150 -13.42 -12.03 10.93
C ARG A 150 -14.23 -10.88 10.35
N ILE A 151 -15.26 -10.41 11.09
CA ILE A 151 -16.18 -9.39 10.59
C ILE A 151 -15.48 -8.12 10.12
N ALA A 152 -14.58 -7.54 10.93
CA ALA A 152 -13.87 -6.33 10.60
C ALA A 152 -13.00 -6.51 9.34
N TYR A 153 -12.27 -7.62 9.26
CA TYR A 153 -11.44 -7.93 8.10
C TYR A 153 -12.27 -8.13 6.83
N SER A 154 -13.34 -8.93 6.91
CA SER A 154 -14.23 -9.17 5.76
C SER A 154 -14.88 -7.87 5.27
N ALA A 155 -15.37 -7.04 6.19
CA ALA A 155 -15.93 -5.72 5.88
C ALA A 155 -14.88 -4.81 5.21
N SER A 156 -13.67 -4.77 5.76
CA SER A 156 -12.58 -3.94 5.22
C SER A 156 -12.14 -4.36 3.82
N LYS A 157 -12.03 -5.65 3.57
CA LYS A 157 -11.61 -6.15 2.24
C LYS A 157 -12.70 -5.98 1.18
N SER A 158 -13.97 -6.13 1.56
CA SER A 158 -15.11 -5.78 0.68
C SER A 158 -15.18 -4.28 0.40
N GLY A 159 -15.01 -3.44 1.43
CA GLY A 159 -14.96 -1.98 1.29
C GLY A 159 -13.80 -1.50 0.41
N ALA A 160 -12.62 -2.13 0.52
CA ALA A 160 -11.47 -1.84 -0.32
C ALA A 160 -11.75 -2.10 -1.82
N LEU A 161 -12.55 -3.12 -2.17
CA LEU A 161 -12.99 -3.32 -3.57
C LEU A 161 -13.93 -2.21 -4.04
N GLY A 162 -14.82 -1.75 -3.18
CA GLY A 162 -15.68 -0.60 -3.46
C GLY A 162 -14.86 0.67 -3.71
N MET A 163 -13.90 0.96 -2.84
CA MET A 163 -13.00 2.09 -2.98
C MET A 163 -12.14 1.98 -4.26
N MET A 164 -11.60 0.81 -4.56
CA MET A 164 -10.83 0.57 -5.78
C MET A 164 -11.63 0.91 -7.04
N ARG A 165 -12.92 0.49 -7.11
CA ARG A 165 -13.79 0.79 -8.26
C ARG A 165 -14.06 2.29 -8.39
N ALA A 166 -14.35 2.97 -7.29
CA ALA A 166 -14.56 4.42 -7.29
C ALA A 166 -13.30 5.17 -7.74
N LEU A 167 -12.15 4.83 -7.18
CA LEU A 167 -10.86 5.42 -7.59
C LEU A 167 -10.55 5.16 -9.07
N ALA A 168 -10.86 3.97 -9.60
CA ALA A 168 -10.65 3.68 -11.02
C ALA A 168 -11.47 4.59 -11.95
N LEU A 169 -12.71 4.92 -11.56
CA LEU A 169 -13.57 5.86 -12.30
C LEU A 169 -13.06 7.30 -12.17
N ASP A 170 -12.75 7.74 -10.95
CA ASP A 170 -12.36 9.13 -10.69
C ASP A 170 -10.99 9.49 -11.28
N LEU A 171 -10.06 8.53 -11.26
CA LEU A 171 -8.67 8.75 -11.65
C LEU A 171 -8.37 8.37 -13.11
N GLY A 172 -9.28 7.66 -13.79
CA GLY A 172 -9.09 7.22 -15.19
C GLY A 172 -8.81 8.37 -16.15
N LYS A 173 -9.46 9.52 -15.97
CA LYS A 173 -9.22 10.75 -16.76
C LYS A 173 -7.81 11.32 -16.65
N TYR A 174 -7.05 10.92 -15.63
CA TYR A 174 -5.65 11.29 -15.42
C TYR A 174 -4.68 10.17 -15.84
N ASN A 175 -5.16 9.17 -16.59
CA ASN A 175 -4.36 8.00 -17.01
C ASN A 175 -3.82 7.19 -15.82
N ILE A 176 -4.54 7.17 -14.70
CA ILE A 176 -4.19 6.37 -13.51
C ILE A 176 -5.10 5.15 -13.47
N ARG A 177 -4.50 3.98 -13.55
CA ARG A 177 -5.21 2.69 -13.46
C ARG A 177 -5.28 2.24 -12.00
N VAL A 178 -6.44 1.74 -11.57
CA VAL A 178 -6.60 1.21 -10.21
C VAL A 178 -7.19 -0.19 -10.28
N ASN A 179 -6.51 -1.15 -9.69
CA ASN A 179 -6.87 -2.57 -9.73
C ASN A 179 -6.69 -3.25 -8.37
N ALA A 180 -7.24 -4.45 -8.22
CA ALA A 180 -7.02 -5.31 -7.08
C ALA A 180 -6.59 -6.71 -7.53
N VAL A 181 -5.72 -7.35 -6.73
CA VAL A 181 -5.38 -8.78 -6.82
C VAL A 181 -5.91 -9.49 -5.57
N LEU A 182 -6.36 -10.74 -5.71
CA LEU A 182 -7.01 -11.54 -4.67
C LEU A 182 -6.22 -12.80 -4.37
#